data_d01546fbab8462c8bb7a1eedb2d9c15f
#
_entry.id   d01546fbab8462c8bb7a1eedb2d9c15f
#
_cell.length_a   1.000
_cell.length_b   1.000
_cell.length_c   1.000
_cell.angle_alpha   90.00
_cell.angle_beta   90.00
_cell.angle_gamma   90.00
#
_symmetry.space_group_name_H-M   'P 1'
#
loop_
_entity.id
_entity.type
_entity.pdbx_description
1 polymer ?
#
loop_
_entity_poly.entity_id
_entity_poly.type
_entity_poly.pdbx_seq_one_letter_code
_entity_poly.pdbx_strand_id
1 'polypeptide(L)'
;MEYKALIEDAAKAHALPPGLVEAVVGVESGGNPWAFRYEPQYYERHVAPDASTRAVAPCSRDSERQALATSWGLMQVMGATARSLGFQGAFLNALCDPAMGLEYGCRLLARLRDRYKAQGGWPGVVAAYNAGSPRKAADGRFVNQSYVDNVARMLGGVWPQ
;
A
#
# COMPACT_ATOMS: atom_id res chain seq x y z
N MET A 1 -18.01 -4.11 -5.50
CA MET A 1 -17.30 -3.02 -4.76
C MET A 1 -17.64 -1.69 -5.44
N GLU A 2 -17.84 -0.62 -4.69
CA GLU A 2 -18.29 0.69 -5.21
C GLU A 2 -17.32 1.29 -6.26
N TYR A 3 -16.00 1.12 -6.07
CA TYR A 3 -14.97 1.70 -6.94
C TYR A 3 -14.45 0.76 -8.02
N LYS A 4 -15.25 -0.22 -8.47
CA LYS A 4 -14.79 -1.27 -9.39
C LYS A 4 -14.18 -0.72 -10.68
N ALA A 5 -14.82 0.25 -11.33
CA ALA A 5 -14.29 0.84 -12.57
C ALA A 5 -12.93 1.54 -12.34
N LEU A 6 -12.79 2.31 -11.24
CA LEU A 6 -11.52 2.96 -10.90
C LEU A 6 -10.41 1.94 -10.60
N ILE A 7 -10.76 0.81 -9.95
CA ILE A 7 -9.81 -0.28 -9.68
C ILE A 7 -9.35 -0.92 -10.99
N GLU A 8 -10.27 -1.19 -11.92
CA GLU A 8 -9.95 -1.76 -13.24
C GLU A 8 -9.03 -0.84 -14.04
N ASP A 9 -9.33 0.46 -14.07
CA ASP A 9 -8.54 1.47 -14.79
C ASP A 9 -7.14 1.62 -14.18
N ALA A 10 -7.03 1.76 -12.86
CA ALA A 10 -5.74 1.86 -12.17
C ALA A 10 -4.90 0.58 -12.35
N ALA A 11 -5.51 -0.59 -12.20
CA ALA A 11 -4.84 -1.87 -12.42
C ALA A 11 -4.29 -1.97 -13.84
N LYS A 12 -5.09 -1.62 -14.85
CA LYS A 12 -4.68 -1.63 -16.26
C LYS A 12 -3.52 -0.65 -16.53
N ALA A 13 -3.59 0.57 -15.98
CA ALA A 13 -2.53 1.57 -16.13
C ALA A 13 -1.17 1.10 -15.61
N HIS A 14 -1.16 0.22 -14.61
CA HIS A 14 0.05 -0.34 -13.99
C HIS A 14 0.34 -1.80 -14.38
N ALA A 15 -0.35 -2.35 -15.39
CA ALA A 15 -0.22 -3.73 -15.85
C ALA A 15 -0.36 -4.75 -14.68
N LEU A 16 -1.36 -4.53 -13.82
CA LEU A 16 -1.70 -5.39 -12.70
C LEU A 16 -3.00 -6.14 -12.98
N PRO A 17 -3.20 -7.37 -12.44
CA PRO A 17 -4.48 -8.06 -12.50
C PRO A 17 -5.54 -7.28 -11.69
N PRO A 18 -6.67 -6.86 -12.30
CA PRO A 18 -7.69 -6.08 -11.58
C PRO A 18 -8.23 -6.79 -10.33
N GLY A 19 -8.48 -8.11 -10.42
CA GLY A 19 -8.93 -8.90 -9.28
C GLY A 19 -7.95 -8.92 -8.10
N LEU A 20 -6.63 -8.83 -8.38
CA LEU A 20 -5.62 -8.73 -7.32
C LEU A 20 -5.69 -7.36 -6.61
N VAL A 21 -5.84 -6.27 -7.38
CA VAL A 21 -5.98 -4.93 -6.80
C VAL A 21 -7.27 -4.85 -5.97
N GLU A 22 -8.38 -5.40 -6.48
CA GLU A 22 -9.64 -5.47 -5.74
C GLU A 22 -9.52 -6.26 -4.44
N ALA A 23 -8.80 -7.40 -4.46
CA ALA A 23 -8.56 -8.22 -3.27
C ALA A 23 -7.71 -7.46 -2.23
N VAL A 24 -6.66 -6.75 -2.65
CA VAL A 24 -5.85 -5.91 -1.76
C VAL A 24 -6.71 -4.79 -1.14
N VAL A 25 -7.50 -4.07 -1.94
CA VAL A 25 -8.43 -3.03 -1.42
C VAL A 25 -9.38 -3.62 -0.39
N GLY A 26 -9.94 -4.81 -0.68
CA GLY A 26 -10.84 -5.52 0.25
C GLY A 26 -10.18 -5.84 1.60
N VAL A 27 -8.93 -6.29 1.58
CA VAL A 27 -8.19 -6.62 2.82
C VAL A 27 -7.73 -5.37 3.58
N GLU A 28 -7.28 -4.32 2.86
CA GLU A 28 -6.70 -3.12 3.48
C GLU A 28 -7.75 -2.21 4.11
N SER A 29 -8.84 -1.95 3.42
CA SER A 29 -9.83 -0.95 3.85
C SER A 29 -11.27 -1.42 3.84
N GLY A 30 -11.54 -2.64 3.32
CA GLY A 30 -12.92 -3.07 3.05
C GLY A 30 -13.62 -2.21 1.98
N GLY A 31 -12.86 -1.46 1.18
CA GLY A 31 -13.39 -0.52 0.20
C GLY A 31 -13.70 0.88 0.77
N ASN A 32 -13.30 1.18 2.00
CA ASN A 32 -13.47 2.49 2.61
C ASN A 32 -12.33 3.45 2.19
N PRO A 33 -12.59 4.49 1.36
CA PRO A 33 -11.55 5.42 0.92
C PRO A 33 -11.05 6.34 2.04
N TRP A 34 -11.85 6.53 3.09
CA TRP A 34 -11.52 7.37 4.25
C TRP A 34 -10.76 6.62 5.34
N ALA A 35 -10.46 5.33 5.14
CA ALA A 35 -9.67 4.57 6.09
C ALA A 35 -8.28 5.19 6.25
N PHE A 36 -7.86 5.37 7.49
CA PHE A 36 -6.49 5.78 7.82
C PHE A 36 -6.04 5.12 9.11
N ARG A 37 -4.74 4.87 9.24
CA ARG A 37 -4.16 4.28 10.45
C ARG A 37 -2.80 4.89 10.72
N TYR A 38 -2.66 5.55 11.87
CA TYR A 38 -1.38 6.02 12.36
C TYR A 38 -0.56 4.87 12.94
N GLU A 39 0.73 4.84 12.60
CA GLU A 39 1.69 3.81 12.99
C GLU A 39 2.75 4.39 13.94
N PRO A 40 2.50 4.41 15.27
CA PRO A 40 3.40 5.06 16.23
C PRO A 40 4.80 4.46 16.23
N GLN A 41 4.93 3.14 16.09
CA GLN A 41 6.24 2.50 16.02
C GLN A 41 7.04 2.88 14.77
N TYR A 42 6.37 3.11 13.63
CA TYR A 42 7.01 3.61 12.43
C TYR A 42 7.46 5.07 12.63
N TYR A 43 6.62 5.89 13.25
CA TYR A 43 6.94 7.26 13.59
C TYR A 43 8.22 7.33 14.44
N GLU A 44 8.26 6.60 15.55
CA GLU A 44 9.38 6.60 16.49
C GLU A 44 10.70 6.13 15.84
N ARG A 45 10.63 5.12 14.97
CA ARG A 45 11.83 4.53 14.36
C ARG A 45 12.36 5.31 13.16
N HIS A 46 11.47 5.92 12.37
CA HIS A 46 11.83 6.41 11.05
C HIS A 46 11.54 7.90 10.83
N VAL A 47 10.55 8.47 11.51
CA VAL A 47 10.16 9.87 11.31
C VAL A 47 10.71 10.75 12.42
N ALA A 48 10.60 10.34 13.68
CA ALA A 48 11.07 11.12 14.81
C ALA A 48 12.57 11.44 14.77
N PRO A 49 13.46 10.51 14.39
CA PRO A 49 14.89 10.78 14.27
C PRO A 49 15.27 11.64 13.06
N ASP A 50 14.41 11.69 12.03
CA ASP A 50 14.71 12.40 10.79
C ASP A 50 14.45 13.91 10.93
N ALA A 51 15.51 14.65 11.20
CA ALA A 51 15.48 16.11 11.26
C ALA A 51 15.32 16.75 9.86
N SER A 52 15.55 16.02 8.78
CA SER A 52 15.52 16.51 7.41
C SER A 52 14.12 16.59 6.81
N THR A 53 13.11 16.01 7.46
CA THR A 53 11.71 16.05 6.98
C THR A 53 11.28 17.48 6.64
N ARG A 54 10.85 17.64 5.39
CA ARG A 54 10.32 18.91 4.85
C ARG A 54 8.86 18.70 4.45
N ALA A 55 8.00 19.63 4.85
CA ALA A 55 6.62 19.68 4.37
C ALA A 55 6.54 20.44 3.05
N VAL A 56 5.56 20.09 2.22
CA VAL A 56 5.17 20.86 1.04
C VAL A 56 4.15 21.92 1.50
N ALA A 57 4.46 23.19 1.28
CA ALA A 57 3.55 24.27 1.66
C ALA A 57 2.16 24.10 1.00
N PRO A 58 1.06 24.38 1.71
CA PRO A 58 0.96 25.03 3.02
C PRO A 58 0.94 24.04 4.23
N CYS A 59 1.27 22.76 4.04
CA CYS A 59 1.32 21.79 5.13
C CYS A 59 2.40 22.16 6.16
N SER A 60 2.10 22.05 7.44
CA SER A 60 3.09 22.23 8.49
C SER A 60 4.03 21.02 8.58
N ARG A 61 5.25 21.24 9.10
CA ARG A 61 6.21 20.15 9.30
C ARG A 61 5.66 19.06 10.23
N ASP A 62 4.99 19.45 11.31
CA ASP A 62 4.46 18.49 12.28
C ASP A 62 3.32 17.66 11.68
N SER A 63 2.42 18.30 10.90
CA SER A 63 1.39 17.59 10.15
C SER A 63 1.98 16.60 9.12
N GLU A 64 3.01 17.02 8.38
CA GLU A 64 3.71 16.15 7.44
C GLU A 64 4.33 14.93 8.16
N ARG A 65 5.00 15.15 9.28
CA ARG A 65 5.64 14.05 10.06
C ARG A 65 4.61 13.02 10.52
N GLN A 66 3.47 13.48 11.04
CA GLN A 66 2.37 12.58 11.42
C GLN A 66 1.83 11.82 10.20
N ALA A 67 1.61 12.54 9.10
CA ALA A 67 1.07 11.97 7.88
C ALA A 67 2.01 10.98 7.20
N LEU A 68 3.34 11.16 7.30
CA LEU A 68 4.34 10.20 6.81
C LEU A 68 4.22 8.84 7.49
N ALA A 69 3.87 8.81 8.78
CA ALA A 69 3.69 7.59 9.56
C ALA A 69 2.23 7.12 9.61
N THR A 70 1.40 7.55 8.66
CA THR A 70 0.00 7.17 8.57
C THR A 70 -0.24 6.45 7.24
N SER A 71 -1.00 5.35 7.28
CA SER A 71 -1.51 4.65 6.10
C SER A 71 -2.85 5.25 5.69
N TRP A 72 -3.09 5.41 4.37
CA TRP A 72 -4.19 6.19 3.83
C TRP A 72 -4.99 5.46 2.76
N GLY A 73 -6.30 5.63 2.80
CA GLY A 73 -7.22 5.36 1.70
C GLY A 73 -7.47 3.89 1.39
N LEU A 74 -7.97 3.64 0.19
CA LEU A 74 -8.43 2.31 -0.27
C LEU A 74 -7.36 1.22 -0.15
N MET A 75 -6.11 1.54 -0.46
CA MET A 75 -5.00 0.59 -0.47
C MET A 75 -4.04 0.78 0.72
N GLN A 76 -4.41 1.58 1.71
CA GLN A 76 -3.64 1.83 2.95
C GLN A 76 -2.15 2.13 2.67
N VAL A 77 -1.90 3.02 1.69
CA VAL A 77 -0.53 3.42 1.34
C VAL A 77 0.02 4.32 2.44
N MET A 78 1.17 3.94 3.00
CA MET A 78 1.84 4.76 4.00
C MET A 78 2.34 6.07 3.39
N GLY A 79 2.18 7.20 4.09
CA GLY A 79 2.56 8.51 3.60
C GLY A 79 4.02 8.60 3.17
N ALA A 80 4.95 8.02 3.95
CA ALA A 80 6.36 7.95 3.59
C ALA A 80 6.59 7.18 2.28
N THR A 81 5.84 6.10 2.07
CA THR A 81 5.88 5.33 0.82
C THR A 81 5.36 6.16 -0.35
N ALA A 82 4.24 6.86 -0.20
CA ALA A 82 3.70 7.73 -1.23
C ALA A 82 4.70 8.82 -1.63
N ARG A 83 5.37 9.46 -0.67
CA ARG A 83 6.46 10.42 -0.94
C ARG A 83 7.60 9.78 -1.75
N SER A 84 8.02 8.56 -1.38
CA SER A 84 9.08 7.83 -2.10
C SER A 84 8.68 7.43 -3.53
N LEU A 85 7.39 7.32 -3.79
CA LEU A 85 6.80 7.07 -5.10
C LEU A 85 6.52 8.35 -5.90
N GLY A 86 6.91 9.52 -5.39
CA GLY A 86 6.83 10.79 -6.09
C GLY A 86 5.55 11.59 -5.82
N PHE A 87 4.82 11.34 -4.72
CA PHE A 87 3.68 12.17 -4.35
C PHE A 87 4.14 13.58 -3.99
N GLN A 88 3.64 14.60 -4.73
CA GLN A 88 4.03 16.01 -4.61
C GLN A 88 2.95 16.89 -3.96
N GLY A 89 1.75 16.36 -3.69
CA GLY A 89 0.66 17.13 -3.06
C GLY A 89 1.04 17.64 -1.68
N ALA A 90 0.52 18.80 -1.28
CA ALA A 90 0.81 19.40 0.02
C ALA A 90 0.34 18.53 1.20
N PHE A 91 -0.78 17.83 1.04
CA PHE A 91 -1.40 17.05 2.10
C PHE A 91 -1.52 15.58 1.71
N LEU A 92 -0.93 14.70 2.52
CA LEU A 92 -0.96 13.25 2.27
C LEU A 92 -2.34 12.60 2.43
N ASN A 93 -3.27 13.24 3.16
CA ASN A 93 -4.65 12.77 3.22
C ASN A 93 -5.40 12.85 1.86
N ALA A 94 -4.83 13.51 0.84
CA ALA A 94 -5.30 13.40 -0.53
C ALA A 94 -5.30 11.95 -1.06
N LEU A 95 -4.53 11.04 -0.45
CA LEU A 95 -4.57 9.61 -0.73
C LEU A 95 -5.91 8.95 -0.32
N CYS A 96 -6.78 9.65 0.41
CA CYS A 96 -8.15 9.24 0.65
C CYS A 96 -9.06 9.47 -0.57
N ASP A 97 -8.65 10.32 -1.53
CA ASP A 97 -9.32 10.33 -2.84
C ASP A 97 -9.15 8.97 -3.52
N PRO A 98 -10.25 8.31 -3.95
CA PRO A 98 -10.18 6.95 -4.49
C PRO A 98 -9.21 6.81 -5.66
N ALA A 99 -9.20 7.76 -6.61
CA ALA A 99 -8.33 7.68 -7.77
C ALA A 99 -6.85 7.86 -7.36
N MET A 100 -6.57 8.80 -6.47
CA MET A 100 -5.23 9.06 -5.96
C MET A 100 -4.70 7.88 -5.12
N GLY A 101 -5.53 7.34 -4.22
CA GLY A 101 -5.17 6.18 -3.39
C GLY A 101 -4.88 4.94 -4.22
N LEU A 102 -5.69 4.68 -5.26
CA LEU A 102 -5.48 3.58 -6.20
C LEU A 102 -4.22 3.79 -7.04
N GLU A 103 -3.96 5.00 -7.53
CA GLU A 103 -2.75 5.32 -8.31
C GLU A 103 -1.48 4.97 -7.54
N TYR A 104 -1.34 5.47 -6.30
CA TYR A 104 -0.14 5.20 -5.50
C TYR A 104 -0.08 3.77 -4.96
N GLY A 105 -1.21 3.16 -4.64
CA GLY A 105 -1.28 1.75 -4.27
C GLY A 105 -0.86 0.82 -5.40
N CYS A 106 -1.32 1.08 -6.62
CA CYS A 106 -0.94 0.32 -7.81
C CYS A 106 0.52 0.55 -8.19
N ARG A 107 1.07 1.79 -8.06
CA ARG A 107 2.51 2.04 -8.21
C ARG A 107 3.35 1.19 -7.26
N LEU A 108 2.96 1.14 -5.99
CA LEU A 108 3.64 0.30 -5.01
C LEU A 108 3.58 -1.17 -5.40
N LEU A 109 2.38 -1.67 -5.72
CA LEU A 109 2.18 -3.07 -6.06
C LEU A 109 2.95 -3.47 -7.34
N ALA A 110 2.98 -2.61 -8.35
CA ALA A 110 3.75 -2.82 -9.57
C ALA A 110 5.26 -2.85 -9.29
N ARG A 111 5.78 -1.91 -8.50
CA ARG A 111 7.20 -1.91 -8.07
C ARG A 111 7.58 -3.19 -7.34
N LEU A 112 6.70 -3.71 -6.48
CA LEU A 112 6.92 -4.96 -5.76
C LEU A 112 6.80 -6.19 -6.66
N ARG A 113 5.87 -6.17 -7.65
CA ARG A 113 5.80 -7.19 -8.71
C ARG A 113 7.13 -7.30 -9.44
N ASP A 114 7.67 -6.20 -9.92
CA ASP A 114 8.91 -6.18 -10.70
C ASP A 114 10.10 -6.70 -9.89
N ARG A 115 10.06 -6.50 -8.58
CA ARG A 115 11.12 -6.94 -7.67
C ARG A 115 10.99 -8.39 -7.22
N TYR A 116 9.78 -8.89 -6.98
CA TYR A 116 9.60 -10.14 -6.23
C TYR A 116 8.80 -11.22 -6.95
N LYS A 117 8.07 -10.91 -8.05
CA LYS A 117 7.21 -11.90 -8.70
C LYS A 117 8.00 -13.08 -9.26
N ALA A 118 9.17 -12.85 -9.84
CA ALA A 118 10.00 -13.92 -10.43
C ALA A 118 10.44 -14.98 -9.40
N GLN A 119 10.60 -14.58 -8.13
CA GLN A 119 11.11 -15.45 -7.06
C GLN A 119 10.01 -16.02 -6.17
N GLY A 120 8.93 -15.28 -5.95
CA GLY A 120 7.90 -15.61 -4.96
C GLY A 120 6.47 -15.63 -5.49
N GLY A 121 6.29 -15.44 -6.81
CA GLY A 121 4.96 -15.29 -7.39
C GLY A 121 4.16 -14.13 -6.79
N TRP A 122 2.87 -14.08 -7.05
CA TRP A 122 1.98 -13.10 -6.43
C TRP A 122 1.89 -13.21 -4.90
N PRO A 123 1.94 -14.39 -4.28
CA PRO A 123 2.03 -14.49 -2.81
C PRO A 123 3.21 -13.72 -2.23
N GLY A 124 4.39 -13.78 -2.86
CA GLY A 124 5.58 -13.02 -2.45
C GLY A 124 5.40 -11.51 -2.63
N VAL A 125 4.78 -11.07 -3.72
CA VAL A 125 4.45 -9.65 -3.97
C VAL A 125 3.50 -9.12 -2.89
N VAL A 126 2.45 -9.87 -2.58
CA VAL A 126 1.46 -9.51 -1.57
C VAL A 126 2.07 -9.51 -0.16
N ALA A 127 2.91 -10.50 0.16
CA ALA A 127 3.65 -10.48 1.42
C ALA A 127 4.51 -9.22 1.56
N ALA A 128 5.20 -8.84 0.48
CA ALA A 128 6.02 -7.63 0.47
C ALA A 128 5.19 -6.34 0.55
N TYR A 129 3.99 -6.31 0.00
CA TYR A 129 3.09 -5.16 0.08
C TYR A 129 2.81 -4.79 1.55
N ASN A 130 2.48 -5.77 2.37
CA ASN A 130 2.15 -5.55 3.78
C ASN A 130 3.40 -5.41 4.67
N ALA A 131 4.47 -6.19 4.44
CA ALA A 131 5.63 -6.26 5.34
C ALA A 131 6.91 -5.60 4.79
N GLY A 132 6.83 -4.92 3.62
CA GLY A 132 7.98 -4.30 2.94
C GLY A 132 8.90 -5.28 2.21
N SER A 133 8.85 -6.58 2.56
CA SER A 133 9.62 -7.64 1.89
C SER A 133 8.98 -9.01 2.14
N PRO A 134 9.18 -10.00 1.23
CA PRO A 134 8.58 -11.33 1.35
C PRO A 134 9.42 -12.25 2.24
N ARG A 135 9.65 -11.84 3.50
CA ARG A 135 10.44 -12.62 4.47
C ARG A 135 9.71 -13.89 4.86
N LYS A 136 10.46 -14.97 4.96
CA LYS A 136 9.95 -16.26 5.44
C LYS A 136 10.46 -16.59 6.83
N ALA A 137 9.61 -17.23 7.62
CA ALA A 137 9.95 -17.84 8.89
C ALA A 137 10.65 -19.18 8.69
N ALA A 138 11.13 -19.80 9.77
CA ALA A 138 11.84 -21.07 9.72
C ALA A 138 11.01 -22.24 9.14
N ASP A 139 9.69 -22.15 9.24
CA ASP A 139 8.75 -23.12 8.67
C ASP A 139 8.47 -22.93 7.17
N GLY A 140 9.14 -21.95 6.52
CA GLY A 140 8.98 -21.64 5.10
C GLY A 140 7.77 -20.77 4.75
N ARG A 141 6.89 -20.45 5.71
CA ARG A 141 5.77 -19.54 5.53
C ARG A 141 6.22 -18.07 5.57
N PHE A 142 5.46 -17.17 4.97
CA PHE A 142 5.71 -15.73 5.13
C PHE A 142 5.49 -15.31 6.58
N VAL A 143 6.30 -14.36 7.08
CA VAL A 143 6.16 -13.82 8.44
C VAL A 143 4.78 -13.17 8.68
N ASN A 144 4.12 -12.76 7.60
CA ASN A 144 2.76 -12.22 7.57
C ASN A 144 1.81 -13.11 6.76
N GLN A 145 1.92 -14.45 6.92
CA GLN A 145 1.15 -15.43 6.15
C GLN A 145 -0.37 -15.19 6.24
N SER A 146 -0.87 -14.78 7.40
CA SER A 146 -2.29 -14.47 7.57
C SER A 146 -2.81 -13.39 6.62
N TYR A 147 -1.98 -12.39 6.31
CA TYR A 147 -2.31 -11.36 5.32
C TYR A 147 -2.39 -11.96 3.91
N VAL A 148 -1.40 -12.78 3.55
CA VAL A 148 -1.37 -13.47 2.25
C VAL A 148 -2.59 -14.38 2.08
N ASP A 149 -2.96 -15.13 3.13
CA ASP A 149 -4.13 -16.00 3.14
C ASP A 149 -5.44 -15.21 3.01
N ASN A 150 -5.53 -14.01 3.59
CA ASN A 150 -6.70 -13.13 3.45
C ASN A 150 -6.86 -12.64 2.01
N VAL A 151 -5.77 -12.21 1.35
CA VAL A 151 -5.81 -11.82 -0.06
C VAL A 151 -6.16 -13.03 -0.95
N ALA A 152 -5.57 -14.20 -0.70
CA ALA A 152 -5.91 -15.43 -1.42
C ALA A 152 -7.40 -15.77 -1.29
N ARG A 153 -7.99 -15.61 -0.11
CA ARG A 153 -9.42 -15.84 0.12
C ARG A 153 -10.29 -14.88 -0.69
N MET A 154 -9.90 -13.60 -0.78
CA MET A 154 -10.60 -12.61 -1.61
C MET A 154 -10.52 -12.95 -3.11
N LEU A 155 -9.45 -13.63 -3.54
CA LEU A 155 -9.27 -14.13 -4.90
C LEU A 155 -9.98 -15.46 -5.17
N GLY A 156 -10.74 -16.01 -4.22
CA GLY A 156 -11.36 -17.33 -4.35
C GLY A 156 -10.34 -18.49 -4.34
N GLY A 157 -9.17 -18.28 -3.77
CA GLY A 157 -8.10 -19.28 -3.67
C GLY A 157 -7.21 -19.43 -4.91
N VAL A 158 -7.46 -18.68 -5.99
CA VAL A 158 -6.71 -18.79 -7.26
C VAL A 158 -5.93 -17.51 -7.53
N TRP A 159 -4.60 -17.62 -7.54
CA TRP A 159 -3.73 -16.49 -7.86
C TRP A 159 -3.72 -16.21 -9.37
N PRO A 160 -3.63 -14.92 -9.78
CA PRO A 160 -3.45 -14.57 -11.20
C PRO A 160 -2.17 -15.17 -11.78
N GLN A 161 -2.19 -15.45 -13.07
CA GLN A 161 -1.00 -15.93 -13.79
C GLN A 161 0.01 -14.81 -14.07
#